data_fe30976bce3e3ed2bb67d134633c12c2
#
_entry.id   fe30976bce3e3ed2bb67d134633c12c2
#
_cell.length_a   1.000
_cell.length_b   1.000
_cell.length_c   1.000
_cell.angle_alpha   90.00
_cell.angle_beta   90.00
_cell.angle_gamma   90.00
#
_symmetry.space_group_name_H-M   'P 1'
#
loop_
_entity.id
_entity.type
_entity.pdbx_description
1 polymer ?
#
loop_
_entity_poly.entity_id
_entity_poly.type
_entity_poly.pdbx_seq_one_letter_code
_entity_poly.pdbx_strand_id
1 'polypeptide(L)'
;MEKVFLDTNIVVDFLCERGQFYLPAARIVVKAFHGEIELCCSSLTFATASYLMGKSRLDSVAIFQKIASFCTLCTPTIVDGTTIDEALHSEFTDFEDAMQYFSARRFGADIIITRNKNDFLNSQIPCYDPVEFLSL
;
A
#
# COMPACT_ATOMS: atom_id res chain seq x y z
N MET A 1 -12.09 13.56 -4.13
CA MET A 1 -10.79 13.27 -3.51
C MET A 1 -10.25 11.99 -4.11
N GLU A 2 -9.01 12.00 -4.58
CA GLU A 2 -8.41 10.81 -5.16
C GLU A 2 -8.21 9.72 -4.12
N LYS A 3 -8.52 8.48 -4.53
CA LYS A 3 -8.23 7.28 -3.74
C LYS A 3 -6.90 6.72 -4.19
N VAL A 4 -5.93 6.74 -3.30
CA VAL A 4 -4.53 6.38 -3.59
C VAL A 4 -4.19 5.08 -2.86
N PHE A 5 -3.92 4.04 -3.63
CA PHE A 5 -3.55 2.73 -3.10
C PHE A 5 -2.04 2.64 -2.94
N LEU A 6 -1.61 2.23 -1.77
CA LEU A 6 -0.18 2.04 -1.46
C LEU A 6 0.18 0.56 -1.58
N ASP A 7 1.14 0.25 -2.45
CA ASP A 7 1.73 -1.09 -2.49
C ASP A 7 2.43 -1.41 -1.17
N THR A 8 2.59 -2.69 -0.88
CA THR A 8 3.16 -3.16 0.38
C THR A 8 4.50 -2.49 0.72
N ASN A 9 5.40 -2.33 -0.27
CA ASN A 9 6.71 -1.73 -0.01
C ASN A 9 6.60 -0.29 0.51
N ILE A 10 5.61 0.48 0.05
CA ILE A 10 5.43 1.86 0.50
C ILE A 10 4.95 1.91 1.96
N VAL A 11 3.99 1.05 2.31
CA VAL A 11 3.49 0.96 3.69
C VAL A 11 4.61 0.54 4.64
N VAL A 12 5.41 -0.45 4.23
CA VAL A 12 6.55 -0.93 5.02
C VAL A 12 7.62 0.15 5.16
N ASP A 13 7.91 0.89 4.08
CA ASP A 13 8.86 2.00 4.11
C ASP A 13 8.46 3.04 5.15
N PHE A 14 7.17 3.29 5.28
CA PHE A 14 6.65 4.24 6.27
C PHE A 14 6.65 3.65 7.69
N LEU A 15 6.04 2.49 7.88
CA LEU A 15 5.87 1.91 9.22
C LEU A 15 7.19 1.43 9.83
N CYS A 16 8.12 0.95 9.01
CA CYS A 16 9.44 0.50 9.45
C CYS A 16 10.52 1.59 9.33
N GLU A 17 10.16 2.78 8.87
CA GLU A 17 11.06 3.92 8.74
C GLU A 17 12.33 3.55 7.96
N ARG A 18 12.14 3.01 6.74
CA ARG A 18 13.22 2.38 5.98
C ARG A 18 14.07 3.40 5.21
N GLY A 19 15.17 3.85 5.82
CA GLY A 19 16.23 4.61 5.15
C GLY A 19 15.75 5.74 4.26
N GLN A 20 16.27 5.80 3.05
CA GLN A 20 15.95 6.85 2.07
C GLN A 20 14.51 6.77 1.56
N PHE A 21 13.83 5.65 1.73
CA PHE A 21 12.45 5.47 1.26
C PHE A 21 11.41 6.01 2.24
N TYR A 22 11.80 6.24 3.48
CA TYR A 22 10.86 6.69 4.52
C TYR A 22 10.27 8.07 4.22
N LEU A 23 11.12 9.05 3.91
CA LEU A 23 10.65 10.43 3.79
C LEU A 23 9.64 10.63 2.67
N PRO A 24 9.83 10.10 1.45
CA PRO A 24 8.79 10.19 0.42
C PRO A 24 7.47 9.52 0.85
N ALA A 25 7.55 8.35 1.48
CA ALA A 25 6.36 7.66 1.98
C ALA A 25 5.64 8.49 3.06
N ALA A 26 6.41 9.07 3.98
CA ALA A 26 5.85 9.93 5.04
C ALA A 26 5.15 11.17 4.46
N ARG A 27 5.70 11.77 3.42
CA ARG A 27 5.09 12.93 2.76
C ARG A 27 3.74 12.58 2.14
N ILE A 28 3.61 11.38 1.60
CA ILE A 28 2.33 10.90 1.07
C ILE A 28 1.31 10.76 2.20
N VAL A 29 1.72 10.17 3.32
CA VAL A 29 0.85 10.01 4.50
C VAL A 29 0.41 11.38 5.04
N VAL A 30 1.31 12.37 5.04
CA VAL A 30 0.99 13.74 5.45
C VAL A 30 -0.09 14.34 4.57
N LYS A 31 -0.08 14.07 3.25
CA LYS A 31 -1.16 14.54 2.37
C LYS A 31 -2.53 13.99 2.81
N ALA A 32 -2.57 12.73 3.21
CA ALA A 32 -3.80 12.14 3.74
C ALA A 32 -4.21 12.77 5.06
N PHE A 33 -3.24 13.04 5.92
CA PHE A 33 -3.50 13.73 7.20
C PHE A 33 -4.11 15.10 6.98
N HIS A 34 -3.70 15.82 5.94
CA HIS A 34 -4.27 17.12 5.57
C HIS A 34 -5.57 17.02 4.76
N GLY A 35 -6.06 15.82 4.51
CA GLY A 35 -7.31 15.62 3.78
C GLY A 35 -7.20 15.87 2.27
N GLU A 36 -5.99 15.84 1.71
CA GLU A 36 -5.78 16.08 0.29
C GLU A 36 -6.03 14.83 -0.57
N ILE A 37 -5.82 13.65 0.01
CA ILE A 37 -6.03 12.36 -0.64
C ILE A 37 -6.62 11.36 0.35
N GLU A 38 -7.23 10.29 -0.18
CA GLU A 38 -7.73 9.18 0.60
C GLU A 38 -6.80 7.97 0.37
N LEU A 39 -6.14 7.51 1.44
CA LEU A 39 -5.23 6.38 1.32
C LEU A 39 -5.94 5.05 1.56
N CYS A 40 -5.49 4.03 0.83
CA CYS A 40 -5.89 2.65 1.06
C CYS A 40 -4.71 1.73 0.78
N CYS A 41 -4.75 0.55 1.35
CA CYS A 41 -3.78 -0.51 1.08
C CYS A 41 -4.45 -1.87 1.32
N SER A 42 -3.89 -2.92 0.75
CA SER A 42 -4.44 -4.26 0.89
C SER A 42 -4.38 -4.75 2.34
N SER A 43 -5.40 -5.51 2.74
CA SER A 43 -5.40 -6.20 4.04
C SER A 43 -4.18 -7.09 4.22
N LEU A 44 -3.65 -7.66 3.13
CA LEU A 44 -2.44 -8.50 3.18
C LEU A 44 -1.21 -7.72 3.65
N THR A 45 -1.14 -6.45 3.31
CA THR A 45 -0.02 -5.58 3.64
C THR A 45 0.25 -5.52 5.15
N PHE A 46 -0.82 -5.58 5.95
CA PHE A 46 -0.69 -5.50 7.41
C PHE A 46 0.04 -6.70 8.00
N ALA A 47 -0.17 -7.89 7.45
CA ALA A 47 0.55 -9.08 7.90
C ALA A 47 2.05 -8.93 7.63
N THR A 48 2.42 -8.50 6.43
CA THR A 48 3.82 -8.28 6.07
C THR A 48 4.45 -7.18 6.93
N ALA A 49 3.76 -6.05 7.09
CA ALA A 49 4.26 -4.92 7.86
C ALA A 49 4.47 -5.30 9.33
N SER A 50 3.51 -6.00 9.94
CA SER A 50 3.63 -6.40 11.34
C SER A 50 4.81 -7.37 11.55
N TYR A 51 5.00 -8.30 10.63
CA TYR A 51 6.13 -9.23 10.68
C TYR A 51 7.47 -8.48 10.62
N LEU A 52 7.60 -7.54 9.68
CA LEU A 52 8.84 -6.78 9.49
C LEU A 52 9.11 -5.82 10.65
N MET A 53 8.07 -5.21 11.23
CA MET A 53 8.22 -4.40 12.44
C MET A 53 8.72 -5.25 13.61
N GLY A 54 8.23 -6.48 13.75
CA GLY A 54 8.69 -7.41 14.76
C GLY A 54 10.17 -7.76 14.58
N LYS A 55 10.60 -7.95 13.34
CA LYS A 55 12.02 -8.17 13.03
C LYS A 55 12.90 -6.97 13.36
N SER A 56 12.35 -5.76 13.33
CA SER A 56 13.03 -4.53 13.73
C SER A 56 12.99 -4.32 15.25
N ARG A 57 12.61 -5.35 15.99
CA ARG A 57 12.61 -5.39 17.45
C ARG A 57 11.55 -4.52 18.14
N LEU A 58 10.50 -4.13 17.42
CA LEU A 58 9.34 -3.53 18.06
C LEU A 58 8.55 -4.61 18.79
N ASP A 59 8.09 -4.28 19.99
CA ASP A 59 7.24 -5.22 20.74
C ASP A 59 5.80 -5.19 20.21
N SER A 60 5.00 -6.14 20.66
CA SER A 60 3.61 -6.29 20.22
C SER A 60 2.78 -5.04 20.48
N VAL A 61 2.96 -4.38 21.62
CA VAL A 61 2.20 -3.17 21.95
C VAL A 61 2.52 -2.05 20.97
N ALA A 62 3.81 -1.83 20.68
CA ALA A 62 4.24 -0.81 19.74
C ALA A 62 3.71 -1.08 18.33
N ILE A 63 3.75 -2.34 17.87
CA ILE A 63 3.23 -2.74 16.55
C ILE A 63 1.73 -2.43 16.47
N PHE A 64 0.93 -2.82 17.44
CA PHE A 64 -0.50 -2.57 17.45
C PHE A 64 -0.81 -1.07 17.43
N GLN A 65 -0.06 -0.29 18.20
CA GLN A 65 -0.25 1.18 18.24
C GLN A 65 0.07 1.82 16.90
N LYS A 66 1.16 1.43 16.26
CA LYS A 66 1.54 1.97 14.95
C LYS A 66 0.50 1.64 13.89
N ILE A 67 0.02 0.40 13.86
CA ILE A 67 -1.00 -0.01 12.91
C ILE A 67 -2.31 0.74 13.18
N ALA A 68 -2.73 0.85 14.44
CA ALA A 68 -3.95 1.57 14.79
C ALA A 68 -3.89 3.02 14.33
N SER A 69 -2.77 3.71 14.55
CA SER A 69 -2.59 5.09 14.10
C SER A 69 -2.62 5.18 12.57
N PHE A 70 -1.94 4.26 11.89
CA PHE A 70 -1.93 4.25 10.42
C PHE A 70 -3.33 4.03 9.85
N CYS A 71 -4.12 3.18 10.45
CA CYS A 71 -5.49 2.89 10.00
C CYS A 71 -6.45 4.08 10.15
N THR A 72 -6.09 5.10 10.93
CA THR A 72 -6.88 6.33 10.97
C THR A 72 -6.77 7.13 9.67
N LEU A 73 -5.72 6.88 8.87
CA LEU A 73 -5.43 7.59 7.63
C LEU A 73 -5.47 6.69 6.39
N CYS A 74 -5.45 5.38 6.57
CA CYS A 74 -5.36 4.44 5.46
C CYS A 74 -6.36 3.31 5.65
N THR A 75 -7.26 3.15 4.69
CA THR A 75 -8.30 2.12 4.76
C THR A 75 -7.78 0.78 4.23
N PRO A 76 -7.90 -0.31 5.00
CA PRO A 76 -7.58 -1.64 4.48
C PRO A 76 -8.58 -2.04 3.39
N THR A 77 -8.08 -2.52 2.25
CA THR A 77 -8.93 -3.02 1.17
C THR A 77 -9.10 -4.53 1.29
N ILE A 78 -10.20 -5.04 0.73
CA ILE A 78 -10.59 -6.43 0.89
C ILE A 78 -9.76 -7.33 -0.01
N VAL A 79 -9.27 -8.44 0.56
CA VAL A 79 -8.71 -9.57 -0.18
C VAL A 79 -9.49 -10.80 0.26
N ASP A 80 -10.36 -11.29 -0.61
CA ASP A 80 -11.19 -12.46 -0.35
C ASP A 80 -11.07 -13.47 -1.50
N GLY A 81 -11.93 -14.49 -1.48
CA GLY A 81 -11.91 -15.53 -2.51
C GLY A 81 -12.09 -14.98 -3.92
N THR A 82 -12.91 -13.96 -4.09
CA THR A 82 -13.12 -13.32 -5.40
C THR A 82 -11.84 -12.64 -5.89
N THR A 83 -11.15 -11.96 -4.99
CA THR A 83 -9.86 -11.31 -5.33
C THR A 83 -8.82 -12.35 -5.76
N ILE A 84 -8.76 -13.47 -5.05
CA ILE A 84 -7.86 -14.57 -5.38
C ILE A 84 -8.19 -15.15 -6.75
N ASP A 85 -9.47 -15.38 -7.02
CA ASP A 85 -9.93 -15.93 -8.29
C ASP A 85 -9.57 -15.00 -9.46
N GLU A 86 -9.80 -13.69 -9.31
CA GLU A 86 -9.42 -12.71 -10.31
C GLU A 86 -7.90 -12.71 -10.57
N ALA A 87 -7.12 -12.80 -9.50
CA ALA A 87 -5.65 -12.85 -9.60
C ALA A 87 -5.20 -14.10 -10.37
N LEU A 88 -5.81 -15.26 -10.09
CA LEU A 88 -5.47 -16.51 -10.75
C LEU A 88 -5.74 -16.49 -12.25
N HIS A 89 -6.71 -15.70 -12.71
CA HIS A 89 -7.11 -15.60 -14.12
C HIS A 89 -6.55 -14.35 -14.79
N SER A 90 -5.60 -13.67 -14.16
CA SER A 90 -4.99 -12.47 -14.69
C SER A 90 -3.72 -12.76 -15.49
N GLU A 91 -3.22 -11.72 -16.16
CA GLU A 91 -1.95 -11.79 -16.89
C GLU A 91 -0.77 -11.29 -16.04
N PHE A 92 -0.98 -11.02 -14.77
CA PHE A 92 0.12 -10.65 -13.86
C PHE A 92 1.08 -11.84 -13.70
N THR A 93 2.36 -11.55 -13.65
CA THR A 93 3.38 -12.58 -13.49
C THR A 93 3.68 -12.93 -12.03
N ASP A 94 3.36 -12.01 -11.12
CA ASP A 94 3.50 -12.23 -9.68
C ASP A 94 2.12 -12.26 -9.04
N PHE A 95 1.84 -13.33 -8.29
CA PHE A 95 0.52 -13.54 -7.72
C PHE A 95 0.16 -12.52 -6.64
N GLU A 96 1.14 -12.13 -5.79
CA GLU A 96 0.89 -11.12 -4.76
C GLU A 96 0.53 -9.78 -5.40
N ASP A 97 1.28 -9.37 -6.43
CA ASP A 97 0.99 -8.11 -7.15
C ASP A 97 -0.39 -8.16 -7.79
N ALA A 98 -0.79 -9.31 -8.31
CA ALA A 98 -2.13 -9.50 -8.86
C ALA A 98 -3.19 -9.29 -7.80
N MET A 99 -3.02 -9.88 -6.61
CA MET A 99 -3.96 -9.70 -5.50
C MET A 99 -4.04 -8.23 -5.06
N GLN A 100 -2.89 -7.55 -5.00
CA GLN A 100 -2.83 -6.13 -4.68
C GLN A 100 -3.64 -5.32 -5.69
N TYR A 101 -3.41 -5.56 -6.97
CA TYR A 101 -4.09 -4.85 -8.04
C TYR A 101 -5.61 -5.03 -7.98
N PHE A 102 -6.09 -6.28 -7.87
CA PHE A 102 -7.54 -6.52 -7.87
C PHE A 102 -8.21 -6.02 -6.60
N SER A 103 -7.51 -6.01 -5.48
CA SER A 103 -8.01 -5.39 -4.25
C SER A 103 -8.14 -3.87 -4.42
N ALA A 104 -7.13 -3.23 -5.01
CA ALA A 104 -7.17 -1.80 -5.31
C ALA A 104 -8.31 -1.46 -6.26
N ARG A 105 -8.47 -2.25 -7.31
CA ARG A 105 -9.52 -2.05 -8.33
C ARG A 105 -10.90 -2.13 -7.72
N ARG A 106 -11.15 -3.12 -6.89
CA ARG A 106 -12.47 -3.29 -6.24
C ARG A 106 -12.78 -2.15 -5.28
N PHE A 107 -11.79 -1.59 -4.63
CA PHE A 107 -11.96 -0.44 -3.76
C PHE A 107 -12.25 0.84 -4.54
N GLY A 108 -11.93 0.86 -5.81
CA GLY A 108 -12.08 2.04 -6.66
C GLY A 108 -10.90 2.99 -6.58
N ALA A 109 -9.70 2.45 -6.38
CA ALA A 109 -8.48 3.27 -6.35
C ALA A 109 -8.26 3.97 -7.69
N ASP A 110 -7.88 5.24 -7.63
CA ASP A 110 -7.59 6.06 -8.81
C ASP A 110 -6.11 5.99 -9.19
N ILE A 111 -5.24 5.72 -8.22
CA ILE A 111 -3.79 5.71 -8.38
C ILE A 111 -3.21 4.58 -7.53
N ILE A 112 -2.16 3.94 -8.04
CA ILE A 112 -1.33 3.00 -7.27
C ILE A 112 0.05 3.63 -7.10
N ILE A 113 0.56 3.64 -5.88
CA ILE A 113 1.93 4.06 -5.60
C ILE A 113 2.76 2.82 -5.26
N THR A 114 3.85 2.63 -6.00
CA THR A 114 4.76 1.50 -5.84
C THR A 114 6.18 1.91 -6.22
N ARG A 115 7.18 1.28 -5.60
CA ARG A 115 8.57 1.45 -6.04
C ARG A 115 8.91 0.55 -7.24
N ASN A 116 8.05 -0.42 -7.56
CA ASN A 116 8.28 -1.42 -8.59
C ASN A 116 7.22 -1.35 -9.68
N LYS A 117 7.20 -0.25 -10.44
CA LYS A 117 6.18 -0.04 -11.49
C LYS A 117 6.16 -1.15 -12.53
N ASN A 118 7.28 -1.81 -12.78
CA ASN A 118 7.34 -2.91 -13.73
C ASN A 118 6.46 -4.10 -13.30
N ASP A 119 6.19 -4.26 -12.01
CA ASP A 119 5.33 -5.32 -11.52
C ASP A 119 3.85 -5.05 -11.81
N PHE A 120 3.52 -3.82 -12.23
CA PHE A 120 2.16 -3.39 -12.49
C PHE A 120 1.93 -2.97 -13.94
N LEU A 121 2.71 -3.51 -14.89
CA LEU A 121 2.56 -3.19 -16.31
C LEU A 121 1.18 -3.52 -16.87
N ASN A 122 0.51 -4.52 -16.32
CA ASN A 122 -0.84 -4.90 -16.73
C ASN A 122 -1.94 -4.10 -16.02
N SER A 123 -1.57 -3.14 -15.20
CA SER A 123 -2.54 -2.31 -14.46
C SER A 123 -3.24 -1.33 -15.40
N GLN A 124 -4.56 -1.23 -15.26
CA GLN A 124 -5.35 -0.18 -15.89
C GLN A 124 -5.44 1.06 -15.01
N ILE A 125 -4.95 0.97 -13.77
CA ILE A 125 -4.87 2.09 -12.84
C ILE A 125 -3.49 2.72 -13.00
N PRO A 126 -3.37 4.05 -13.14
CA PRO A 126 -2.06 4.71 -13.23
C PRO A 126 -1.18 4.39 -12.03
N CYS A 127 0.08 4.08 -12.29
CA CYS A 127 1.07 3.73 -11.26
C CYS A 127 2.18 4.77 -11.24
N TYR A 128 2.53 5.22 -10.05
CA TYR A 128 3.62 6.18 -9.82
C TYR A 128 4.53 5.68 -8.71
N ASP A 129 5.81 6.02 -8.78
CA ASP A 129 6.63 5.90 -7.59
C ASP A 129 6.38 7.10 -6.67
N PRO A 130 6.82 7.06 -5.40
CA PRO A 130 6.52 8.15 -4.45
C PRO A 130 7.01 9.52 -4.93
N VAL A 131 8.19 9.60 -5.54
CA VAL A 131 8.77 10.87 -5.99
C VAL A 131 7.95 11.44 -7.15
N GLU A 132 7.60 10.60 -8.12
CA GLU A 132 6.74 11.01 -9.24
C GLU A 132 5.39 11.51 -8.75
N PHE A 133 4.76 10.78 -7.83
CA PHE A 133 3.47 11.16 -7.28
C PHE A 133 3.53 12.52 -6.58
N LEU A 134 4.57 12.74 -5.78
CA LEU A 134 4.73 14.00 -5.05
C LEU A 134 5.04 15.18 -5.97
N SER A 135 5.41 14.92 -7.22
CA SER A 135 5.72 15.95 -8.21
C SER A 135 4.52 16.34 -9.08
N LEU A 136 3.41 15.66 -8.91
CA LEU A 136 2.18 15.95 -9.67
C LEU A 136 1.53 17.28 -9.27
#